data_2e2d9eb7f69d0ebc1abf5cb20c94c7fb
#
_entry.id   2e2d9eb7f69d0ebc1abf5cb20c94c7fb
#
_cell.length_a   1.000
_cell.length_b   1.000
_cell.length_c   1.000
_cell.angle_alpha   90.00
_cell.angle_beta   90.00
_cell.angle_gamma   90.00
#
_symmetry.space_group_name_H-M   'P 1'
#
loop_
_entity.id
_entity.type
_entity.pdbx_description
1 polymer ?
#
loop_
_entity_poly.entity_id
_entity_poly.type
_entity_poly.pdbx_seq_one_letter_code
_entity_poly.pdbx_strand_id
1 'polypeptide(L)'
;IKSTPTIVFEFIGINFFSNYPRWSPEVIKLEQLGEGDVMVGTQGRQVRVDQGRRLESSFEVTTFEPQNLLVFDGTTEPFKCTFNIEASDNEEIMRLSFTFAGLELYPFMRPFEKLIRRVVQNGAERTTRNIKRLVEVKERRSSVFK
;
A
#
# COMPACT_ATOMS: atom_id res chain seq x y z
N ILE A 1 10.89 -10.29 2.38
CA ILE A 1 10.10 -11.02 1.38
C ILE A 1 11.05 -11.83 0.50
N LYS A 2 10.78 -13.10 0.35
CA LYS A 2 11.51 -13.98 -0.57
C LYS A 2 11.05 -13.71 -1.99
N SER A 3 11.58 -12.67 -2.59
CA SER A 3 11.26 -12.22 -3.93
C SER A 3 12.29 -11.20 -4.40
N THR A 4 12.10 -10.66 -5.58
CA THR A 4 12.96 -9.62 -6.14
C THR A 4 12.26 -8.27 -6.09
N PRO A 5 13.00 -7.15 -6.05
CA PRO A 5 12.40 -5.82 -6.12
C PRO A 5 11.51 -5.62 -7.36
N THR A 6 11.88 -6.21 -8.49
CA THR A 6 11.08 -6.14 -9.73
C THR A 6 9.70 -6.76 -9.54
N ILE A 7 9.65 -7.98 -8.99
CA ILE A 7 8.38 -8.71 -8.79
C ILE A 7 7.51 -8.00 -7.77
N VAL A 8 8.09 -7.56 -6.66
CA VAL A 8 7.33 -6.85 -5.62
C VAL A 8 6.80 -5.53 -6.15
N PHE A 9 7.60 -4.75 -6.88
CA PHE A 9 7.14 -3.48 -7.44
C PHE A 9 6.06 -3.69 -8.51
N GLU A 10 6.17 -4.72 -9.33
CA GLU A 10 5.11 -5.09 -10.27
C GLU A 10 3.80 -5.35 -9.54
N PHE A 11 3.85 -6.09 -8.44
CA PHE A 11 2.67 -6.42 -7.65
C PHE A 11 2.03 -5.19 -7.00
N ILE A 12 2.82 -4.34 -6.33
CA ILE A 12 2.28 -3.20 -5.58
C ILE A 12 2.07 -1.95 -6.43
N GLY A 13 2.83 -1.77 -7.50
CA GLY A 13 2.83 -0.53 -8.28
C GLY A 13 2.16 -0.69 -9.63
N ILE A 14 2.73 -1.48 -10.52
CA ILE A 14 2.21 -1.65 -11.89
C ILE A 14 0.78 -2.19 -11.84
N ASN A 15 0.53 -3.21 -11.03
CA ASN A 15 -0.77 -3.83 -10.85
C ASN A 15 -1.51 -3.33 -9.60
N PHE A 16 -1.27 -2.08 -9.22
CA PHE A 16 -1.82 -1.49 -8.00
C PHE A 16 -3.36 -1.62 -7.93
N PHE A 17 -4.07 -1.23 -8.96
CA PHE A 17 -5.54 -1.23 -8.94
C PHE A 17 -6.15 -2.64 -8.90
N SER A 18 -5.43 -3.64 -9.36
CA SER A 18 -5.86 -5.04 -9.26
C SER A 18 -5.56 -5.64 -7.90
N ASN A 19 -4.48 -5.22 -7.26
CA ASN A 19 -3.94 -5.89 -6.08
C ASN A 19 -4.19 -5.18 -4.76
N TYR A 20 -4.37 -3.85 -4.76
CA TYR A 20 -4.54 -3.08 -3.52
C TYR A 20 -5.64 -3.66 -2.61
N PRO A 21 -6.85 -3.97 -3.10
CA PRO A 21 -7.88 -4.55 -2.24
C PRO A 21 -7.51 -5.93 -1.68
N ARG A 22 -6.55 -6.61 -2.29
CA ARG A 22 -6.10 -7.94 -1.82
C ARG A 22 -5.23 -7.84 -0.58
N TRP A 23 -4.33 -6.83 -0.49
CA TRP A 23 -3.52 -6.66 0.72
C TRP A 23 -4.18 -5.74 1.75
N SER A 24 -5.21 -5.00 1.36
CA SER A 24 -5.99 -4.14 2.25
C SER A 24 -7.47 -4.45 2.07
N PRO A 25 -7.97 -5.50 2.75
CA PRO A 25 -9.38 -5.95 2.59
C PRO A 25 -10.40 -4.90 3.01
N GLU A 26 -10.00 -3.89 3.77
CA GLU A 26 -10.84 -2.76 4.14
C GLU A 26 -11.28 -1.95 2.92
N VAL A 27 -10.51 -2.01 1.82
CA VAL A 27 -10.88 -1.37 0.55
C VAL A 27 -11.92 -2.21 -0.15
N ILE A 28 -13.18 -1.79 -0.09
CA ILE A 28 -14.30 -2.52 -0.68
C ILE A 28 -14.60 -2.10 -2.12
N LYS A 29 -14.11 -0.93 -2.52
CA LYS A 29 -14.25 -0.42 -3.88
C LYS A 29 -13.04 0.43 -4.24
N LEU A 30 -12.48 0.17 -5.41
CA LEU A 30 -11.32 0.91 -5.92
C LEU A 30 -11.52 1.18 -7.41
N GLU A 31 -11.30 2.42 -7.81
CA GLU A 31 -11.49 2.87 -9.18
C GLU A 31 -10.32 3.73 -9.61
N GLN A 32 -9.75 3.43 -10.77
CA GLN A 32 -8.78 4.31 -11.41
C GLN A 32 -9.53 5.40 -12.15
N LEU A 33 -9.19 6.65 -11.87
CA LEU A 33 -9.76 7.81 -12.56
C LEU A 33 -8.88 8.10 -13.79
N GLY A 34 -9.40 7.82 -14.97
CA GLY A 34 -8.65 7.93 -16.21
C GLY A 34 -8.19 6.57 -16.72
N GLU A 35 -7.38 6.60 -17.75
CA GLU A 35 -6.91 5.41 -18.45
C GLU A 35 -5.38 5.37 -18.47
N GLY A 36 -4.84 4.19 -18.79
CA GLY A 36 -3.41 4.00 -18.95
C GLY A 36 -2.73 3.32 -17.78
N ASP A 37 -1.43 3.16 -17.91
CA ASP A 37 -0.60 2.54 -16.89
C ASP A 37 -0.45 3.44 -15.68
N VAL A 38 -0.21 2.84 -14.52
CA VAL A 38 0.07 3.60 -13.30
C VAL A 38 1.38 4.35 -13.45
N MET A 39 1.34 5.63 -13.15
CA MET A 39 2.49 6.54 -13.21
C MET A 39 2.25 7.73 -12.29
N VAL A 40 3.22 8.62 -12.17
CA VAL A 40 3.02 9.89 -11.47
C VAL A 40 1.86 10.65 -12.12
N GLY A 41 0.93 11.11 -11.31
CA GLY A 41 -0.29 11.78 -11.76
C GLY A 41 -1.50 10.86 -11.87
N THR A 42 -1.34 9.55 -11.82
CA THR A 42 -2.47 8.62 -11.80
C THR A 42 -3.32 8.87 -10.57
N GLN A 43 -4.63 9.00 -10.77
CA GLN A 43 -5.58 9.26 -9.69
C GLN A 43 -6.46 8.05 -9.44
N GLY A 44 -6.84 7.87 -8.19
CA GLY A 44 -7.73 6.80 -7.78
C GLY A 44 -8.77 7.28 -6.78
N ARG A 45 -9.85 6.52 -6.70
CA ARG A 45 -10.93 6.75 -5.74
C ARG A 45 -11.19 5.45 -5.03
N GLN A 46 -11.27 5.49 -3.71
CA GLN A 46 -11.49 4.31 -2.90
C GLN A 46 -12.63 4.50 -1.92
N VAL A 47 -13.28 3.39 -1.61
CA VAL A 47 -14.22 3.29 -0.50
C VAL A 47 -13.64 2.26 0.46
N ARG A 48 -13.44 2.66 1.71
CA ARG A 48 -12.91 1.79 2.77
C ARG A 48 -13.96 1.63 3.86
N VAL A 49 -13.95 0.46 4.49
CA VAL A 49 -14.71 0.22 5.72
C VAL A 49 -13.70 -0.16 6.79
N ASP A 50 -13.43 0.78 7.69
CA ASP A 50 -12.52 0.59 8.81
C ASP A 50 -13.32 0.63 10.11
N GLN A 51 -13.32 -0.48 10.86
CA GLN A 51 -14.04 -0.61 12.12
C GLN A 51 -15.53 -0.25 12.00
N GLY A 52 -16.17 -0.74 10.92
CA GLY A 52 -17.59 -0.49 10.67
C GLY A 52 -17.92 0.88 10.09
N ARG A 53 -16.92 1.74 9.91
CA ARG A 53 -17.10 3.08 9.37
C ARG A 53 -16.73 3.13 7.90
N ARG A 54 -17.67 3.56 7.07
CA ARG A 54 -17.47 3.74 5.64
C ARG A 54 -16.87 5.11 5.34
N LEU A 55 -15.74 5.11 4.65
CA LEU A 55 -15.03 6.32 4.24
C LEU A 55 -14.76 6.27 2.74
N GLU A 56 -14.99 7.38 2.07
CA GLU A 56 -14.71 7.56 0.65
C GLU A 56 -13.62 8.62 0.50
N SER A 57 -12.58 8.31 -0.27
CA SER A 57 -11.47 9.23 -0.47
C SER A 57 -10.84 9.06 -1.84
N SER A 58 -10.18 10.11 -2.30
CA SER A 58 -9.43 10.11 -3.56
C SER A 58 -7.95 10.34 -3.28
N PHE A 59 -7.11 9.86 -4.17
CA PHE A 59 -5.67 9.97 -4.02
C PHE A 59 -5.00 10.10 -5.40
N GLU A 60 -3.74 10.50 -5.37
CA GLU A 60 -2.91 10.66 -6.57
C GLU A 60 -1.54 10.05 -6.32
N VAL A 61 -1.03 9.34 -7.31
CA VAL A 61 0.36 8.84 -7.27
C VAL A 61 1.30 10.02 -7.47
N THR A 62 2.13 10.28 -6.48
CA THR A 62 3.05 11.42 -6.49
C THR A 62 4.50 11.02 -6.72
N THR A 63 4.85 9.78 -6.43
CA THR A 63 6.17 9.21 -6.74
C THR A 63 6.00 7.80 -7.27
N PHE A 64 6.65 7.53 -8.39
CA PHE A 64 6.62 6.22 -9.02
C PHE A 64 8.01 5.92 -9.57
N GLU A 65 8.84 5.34 -8.73
CA GLU A 65 10.21 4.94 -9.07
C GLU A 65 10.28 3.41 -9.11
N PRO A 66 10.30 2.81 -10.31
CA PRO A 66 10.30 1.35 -10.43
C PRO A 66 11.37 0.69 -9.57
N GLN A 67 10.98 -0.36 -8.85
CA GLN A 67 11.82 -1.17 -7.97
C GLN A 67 12.31 -0.45 -6.70
N ASN A 68 11.93 0.81 -6.48
CA ASN A 68 12.39 1.59 -5.34
C ASN A 68 11.29 2.18 -4.48
N LEU A 69 10.40 2.97 -5.10
CA LEU A 69 9.53 3.83 -4.30
C LEU A 69 8.20 4.07 -4.98
N LEU A 70 7.13 3.87 -4.24
CA LEU A 70 5.77 4.23 -4.63
C LEU A 70 5.17 5.09 -3.52
N VAL A 71 4.69 6.28 -3.89
CA VAL A 71 4.00 7.17 -2.96
C VAL A 71 2.69 7.60 -3.57
N PHE A 72 1.62 7.55 -2.79
CA PHE A 72 0.39 8.22 -3.17
C PHE A 72 -0.12 9.09 -2.01
N ASP A 73 -0.66 10.25 -2.38
CA ASP A 73 -1.16 11.26 -1.46
C ASP A 73 -2.66 11.42 -1.62
N GLY A 74 -3.37 11.59 -0.51
CA GLY A 74 -4.79 11.90 -0.52
C GLY A 74 -5.06 13.27 -1.12
N THR A 75 -6.09 13.35 -1.96
CA THR A 75 -6.53 14.60 -2.58
C THR A 75 -7.78 15.19 -1.93
N THR A 76 -8.60 14.35 -1.29
CA THR A 76 -9.79 14.80 -0.54
C THR A 76 -9.51 14.94 0.96
N GLU A 77 -8.60 14.15 1.49
CA GLU A 77 -8.13 14.20 2.87
C GLU A 77 -6.61 14.10 2.88
N PRO A 78 -5.91 14.82 3.77
CA PRO A 78 -4.44 14.76 3.79
C PRO A 78 -3.94 13.45 4.37
N PHE A 79 -3.46 12.57 3.52
CA PHE A 79 -2.71 11.38 3.93
C PHE A 79 -1.63 11.07 2.90
N LYS A 80 -0.61 10.34 3.35
CA LYS A 80 0.48 9.90 2.49
C LYS A 80 0.80 8.44 2.77
N CYS A 81 0.80 7.62 1.74
CA CYS A 81 1.21 6.22 1.80
C CYS A 81 2.51 6.04 1.02
N THR A 82 3.52 5.52 1.69
CA THR A 82 4.84 5.32 1.10
C THR A 82 5.23 3.85 1.16
N PHE A 83 5.52 3.28 -0.01
CA PHE A 83 6.08 1.93 -0.12
C PHE A 83 7.54 2.06 -0.58
N ASN A 84 8.46 1.67 0.27
CA ASN A 84 9.89 1.71 -0.02
C ASN A 84 10.43 0.28 -0.17
N ILE A 85 11.14 0.03 -1.27
CA ILE A 85 11.70 -1.27 -1.61
C ILE A 85 13.21 -1.17 -1.54
N GLU A 86 13.84 -2.06 -0.76
CA GLU A 86 15.29 -2.14 -0.63
C GLU A 86 15.76 -3.56 -0.95
N ALA A 87 16.82 -3.64 -1.76
CA ALA A 87 17.50 -4.90 -1.96
C ALA A 87 18.24 -5.28 -0.67
N SER A 88 18.25 -6.56 -0.33
CA SER A 88 19.08 -7.06 0.76
C SER A 88 20.40 -7.63 0.21
N ASP A 89 21.32 -7.97 1.11
CA ASP A 89 22.59 -8.63 0.73
C ASP A 89 22.37 -9.98 0.05
N ASN A 90 21.25 -10.63 0.33
CA ASN A 90 20.83 -11.83 -0.35
C ASN A 90 19.90 -11.45 -1.50
N GLU A 91 20.30 -11.73 -2.75
CA GLU A 91 19.56 -11.38 -3.96
C GLU A 91 18.16 -12.04 -4.04
N GLU A 92 17.93 -13.11 -3.29
CA GLU A 92 16.65 -13.81 -3.25
C GLU A 92 15.66 -13.18 -2.26
N ILE A 93 16.09 -12.21 -1.47
CA ILE A 93 15.29 -11.58 -0.43
C ILE A 93 15.33 -10.07 -0.60
N MET A 94 14.20 -9.43 -0.49
CA MET A 94 14.10 -7.98 -0.50
C MET A 94 13.34 -7.49 0.74
N ARG A 95 13.53 -6.22 1.07
CA ARG A 95 12.85 -5.56 2.18
C ARG A 95 11.82 -4.57 1.67
N LEU A 96 10.59 -4.74 2.12
CA LEU A 96 9.49 -3.80 1.86
C LEU A 96 9.16 -3.05 3.14
N SER A 97 9.19 -1.72 3.08
CA SER A 97 8.76 -0.86 4.17
C SER A 97 7.54 -0.07 3.73
N PHE A 98 6.56 0.01 4.61
CA PHE A 98 5.35 0.79 4.38
C PHE A 98 5.18 1.80 5.50
N THR A 99 4.94 3.06 5.13
CA THR A 99 4.62 4.12 6.11
C THR A 99 3.34 4.82 5.70
N PHE A 100 2.56 5.17 6.71
CA PHE A 100 1.34 5.95 6.56
C PHE A 100 1.45 7.20 7.43
N ALA A 101 1.21 8.37 6.83
CA ALA A 101 1.26 9.65 7.52
C ALA A 101 0.08 10.51 7.13
N GLY A 102 -0.30 11.49 7.95
CA GLY A 102 -1.31 12.48 7.59
C GLY A 102 -2.55 12.51 8.45
N LEU A 103 -2.60 11.72 9.53
CA LEU A 103 -3.69 11.86 10.50
C LEU A 103 -3.47 13.12 11.33
N GLU A 104 -4.19 14.18 11.01
CA GLU A 104 -4.27 15.35 11.88
C GLU A 104 -5.19 15.02 13.05
N LEU A 105 -4.62 15.08 14.25
CA LEU A 105 -5.40 14.86 15.47
C LEU A 105 -6.09 16.15 15.87
N TYR A 106 -7.41 16.15 15.88
CA TYR A 106 -8.15 17.24 16.51
C TYR A 106 -7.82 17.31 18.01
N PRO A 107 -7.89 18.50 18.64
CA PRO A 107 -7.53 18.65 20.05
C PRO A 107 -8.24 17.66 20.99
N PHE A 108 -9.49 17.32 20.72
CA PHE A 108 -10.24 16.36 21.56
C PHE A 108 -9.74 14.91 21.40
N MET A 109 -8.96 14.61 20.35
CA MET A 109 -8.39 13.29 20.12
C MET A 109 -7.02 13.10 20.77
N ARG A 110 -6.37 14.19 21.22
CA ARG A 110 -5.03 14.14 21.80
C ARG A 110 -4.87 13.17 22.98
N PRO A 111 -5.88 13.03 23.88
CA PRO A 111 -5.77 12.04 24.96
C PRO A 111 -5.65 10.60 24.45
N PHE A 112 -6.07 10.33 23.23
CA PHE A 112 -6.06 9.01 22.60
C PHE A 112 -4.92 8.85 21.59
N GLU A 113 -3.98 9.80 21.53
CA GLU A 113 -2.91 9.82 20.52
C GLU A 113 -2.10 8.51 20.48
N LYS A 114 -1.72 7.98 21.65
CA LYS A 114 -0.96 6.73 21.71
C LYS A 114 -1.75 5.55 21.18
N LEU A 115 -3.04 5.50 21.47
CA LEU A 115 -3.93 4.43 20.98
C LEU A 115 -4.09 4.54 19.46
N ILE A 116 -4.30 5.76 18.95
CA ILE A 116 -4.44 6.00 17.51
C ILE A 116 -3.18 5.62 16.76
N ARG A 117 -2.01 6.01 17.27
CA ARG A 117 -0.72 5.63 16.69
C ARG A 117 -0.51 4.13 16.66
N ARG A 118 -0.94 3.42 17.70
CA ARG A 118 -0.86 1.96 17.76
C ARG A 118 -1.74 1.31 16.68
N VAL A 119 -2.96 1.80 16.50
CA VAL A 119 -3.88 1.30 15.46
C VAL A 119 -3.29 1.51 14.08
N VAL A 120 -2.72 2.68 13.80
CA VAL A 120 -2.06 3.00 12.53
C VAL A 120 -0.85 2.10 12.30
N GLN A 121 -0.02 1.90 13.33
CA GLN A 121 1.17 1.04 13.24
C GLN A 121 0.77 -0.42 13.00
N ASN A 122 -0.25 -0.92 13.67
CA ASN A 122 -0.75 -2.28 13.47
C ASN A 122 -1.29 -2.46 12.04
N GLY A 123 -1.94 -1.44 11.49
CA GLY A 123 -2.42 -1.45 10.11
C GLY A 123 -1.27 -1.48 9.11
N ALA A 124 -0.20 -0.72 9.35
CA ALA A 124 0.98 -0.70 8.51
C ALA A 124 1.70 -2.07 8.51
N GLU A 125 1.85 -2.67 9.68
CA GLU A 125 2.46 -4.00 9.82
C GLU A 125 1.63 -5.07 9.10
N ARG A 126 0.32 -4.99 9.22
CA ARG A 126 -0.59 -5.91 8.53
C ARG A 126 -0.50 -5.76 7.01
N THR A 127 -0.36 -4.54 6.50
CA THR A 127 -0.19 -4.27 5.09
C THR A 127 1.05 -4.97 4.53
N THR A 128 2.20 -4.81 5.16
CA THR A 128 3.44 -5.45 4.71
C THR A 128 3.38 -6.97 4.84
N ARG A 129 2.75 -7.47 5.89
CA ARG A 129 2.55 -8.91 6.09
C ARG A 129 1.66 -9.52 5.00
N ASN A 130 0.58 -8.83 4.65
CA ASN A 130 -0.33 -9.30 3.60
C ASN A 130 0.34 -9.30 2.23
N ILE A 131 1.10 -8.26 1.91
CA ILE A 131 1.84 -8.19 0.65
C ILE A 131 2.87 -9.33 0.58
N LYS A 132 3.64 -9.52 1.64
CA LYS A 132 4.61 -10.62 1.72
C LYS A 132 3.96 -11.96 1.43
N ARG A 133 2.85 -12.25 2.09
CA ARG A 133 2.15 -13.51 1.91
C ARG A 133 1.66 -13.70 0.47
N LEU A 134 1.06 -12.67 -0.11
CA LEU A 134 0.51 -12.73 -1.46
C LEU A 134 1.61 -12.92 -2.51
N VAL A 135 2.71 -12.21 -2.39
CA VAL A 135 3.84 -12.30 -3.32
C VAL A 135 4.51 -13.66 -3.22
N GLU A 136 4.78 -14.14 -2.01
CA GLU A 136 5.46 -15.42 -1.80
C GLU A 136 4.62 -16.62 -2.25
N VAL A 137 3.31 -16.57 -2.07
CA VAL A 137 2.40 -17.62 -2.56
C VAL A 137 2.39 -17.64 -4.09
N LYS A 138 2.34 -16.48 -4.73
CA LYS A 138 2.39 -16.37 -6.19
C LYS A 138 3.68 -16.96 -6.76
N GLU A 139 4.82 -16.68 -6.15
CA GLU A 139 6.11 -17.22 -6.57
C GLU A 139 6.21 -18.73 -6.41
N ARG A 140 5.70 -19.26 -5.29
CA ARG A 140 5.67 -20.72 -5.08
C ARG A 140 4.86 -21.41 -6.17
N ARG A 141 3.71 -20.87 -6.55
CA ARG A 141 2.89 -21.41 -7.64
C ARG A 141 3.64 -21.38 -8.97
N SER A 142 4.32 -20.28 -9.28
CA SER A 142 5.11 -20.16 -10.49
C SER A 142 6.25 -21.16 -10.52
N SER A 143 6.92 -21.41 -9.39
CA SER A 143 8.00 -22.41 -9.27
C SER A 143 7.52 -23.83 -9.48
N VAL A 144 6.30 -24.16 -9.02
CA VAL A 144 5.73 -25.51 -9.16
C VAL A 144 5.38 -25.83 -10.61
N PHE A 145 5.02 -24.82 -11.40
CA PHE A 145 4.59 -25.01 -12.80
C PHE A 145 5.72 -24.78 -13.81
N LYS A 146 6.90 -24.48 -13.36
CA LYS A 146 8.10 -24.45 -14.19
C LYS A 146 8.74 -25.84 -14.26
#